data_74a0301fe4d6df4a55b99a5eafcbb46d
#
_entry.id   74a0301fe4d6df4a55b99a5eafcbb46d
#
_cell.length_a   1.000
_cell.length_b   1.000
_cell.length_c   1.000
_cell.angle_alpha   90.00
_cell.angle_beta   90.00
_cell.angle_gamma   90.00
#
_symmetry.space_group_name_H-M   'P 1'
#
loop_
_entity.id
_entity.type
_entity.pdbx_description
1 polymer ?
#
loop_
_entity_poly.entity_id
_entity_poly.type
_entity_poly.pdbx_seq_one_letter_code
_entity_poly.pdbx_strand_id
1 'polypeptide(L)'
;MSTYFPKAGEIVRKWYVVDADGQTLGRLASQVARILMGKENPRYTPFLDTGDHVIVINAEKIKTTGVKSEQKQYHHYTGYPGGLRTEDYRKRLARKPEAIIEDAVRRMLPKNKLAAHMLSKLNVYKGDKHPHQAQKPQDLALEVRA
;
A
#
# COMPACT_ATOMS: atom_id res chain seq x y z
N MET A 1 -11.49 -11.30 -34.62
CA MET A 1 -11.87 -10.96 -33.22
C MET A 1 -10.83 -9.98 -32.68
N SER A 2 -11.26 -8.84 -32.14
CA SER A 2 -10.39 -7.89 -31.48
C SER A 2 -10.47 -8.10 -29.95
N THR A 3 -9.34 -8.13 -29.27
CA THR A 3 -9.31 -8.19 -27.82
C THR A 3 -9.71 -6.81 -27.26
N TYR A 4 -10.69 -6.81 -26.38
CA TYR A 4 -11.10 -5.57 -25.70
C TYR A 4 -10.03 -5.11 -24.71
N PHE A 5 -9.71 -3.83 -24.71
CA PHE A 5 -8.97 -3.17 -23.65
C PHE A 5 -9.60 -1.81 -23.33
N PRO A 6 -9.60 -1.38 -22.05
CA PRO A 6 -10.23 -0.12 -21.68
C PRO A 6 -9.46 1.08 -22.21
N LYS A 7 -10.16 2.11 -22.64
CA LYS A 7 -9.56 3.41 -22.96
C LYS A 7 -9.35 4.22 -21.68
N ALA A 8 -8.40 5.12 -21.68
CA ALA A 8 -8.06 5.93 -20.50
C ALA A 8 -9.26 6.70 -19.94
N GLY A 9 -10.18 7.17 -20.78
CA GLY A 9 -11.41 7.88 -20.37
C GLY A 9 -12.53 6.98 -19.82
N GLU A 10 -12.43 5.67 -19.99
CA GLU A 10 -13.44 4.71 -19.51
C GLU A 10 -13.13 4.18 -18.10
N ILE A 11 -11.95 4.53 -17.55
CA ILE A 11 -11.49 4.05 -16.25
C ILE A 11 -12.10 4.92 -15.16
N VAL A 12 -13.10 4.41 -14.45
CA VAL A 12 -13.68 5.04 -13.27
C VAL A 12 -12.95 4.49 -12.04
N ARG A 13 -12.24 5.36 -11.30
CA ARG A 13 -11.52 5.01 -10.09
C ARG A 13 -12.37 5.26 -8.85
N LYS A 14 -12.39 4.30 -7.96
CA LYS A 14 -13.07 4.37 -6.67
C LYS A 14 -12.06 4.72 -5.57
N TRP A 15 -12.60 5.14 -4.44
CA TRP A 15 -11.82 5.40 -3.24
C TRP A 15 -12.23 4.44 -2.14
N TYR A 16 -11.25 3.80 -1.51
CA TYR A 16 -11.46 2.85 -0.43
C TYR A 16 -10.71 3.28 0.82
N VAL A 17 -11.35 3.11 1.98
CA VAL A 17 -10.70 3.24 3.29
C VAL A 17 -10.48 1.85 3.86
N VAL A 18 -9.29 1.63 4.37
CA VAL A 18 -8.86 0.38 5.00
C VAL A 18 -8.32 0.70 6.39
N ASP A 19 -8.85 0.03 7.40
CA ASP A 19 -8.32 0.13 8.76
C ASP A 19 -7.18 -0.87 8.97
N ALA A 20 -6.01 -0.36 9.40
CA ALA A 20 -4.85 -1.18 9.71
C ALA A 20 -4.82 -1.70 11.14
N ASP A 21 -5.79 -1.29 12.00
CA ASP A 21 -5.81 -1.70 13.41
C ASP A 21 -5.90 -3.23 13.54
N GLY A 22 -4.94 -3.78 14.27
CA GLY A 22 -4.85 -5.22 14.50
C GLY A 22 -4.48 -6.07 13.29
N GLN A 23 -4.37 -5.50 12.11
CA GLN A 23 -4.04 -6.20 10.86
C GLN A 23 -2.55 -6.59 10.79
N THR A 24 -2.27 -7.70 10.12
CA THR A 24 -0.89 -8.13 9.85
C THR A 24 -0.34 -7.37 8.65
N LEU A 25 0.82 -6.73 8.80
CA LEU A 25 1.47 -5.91 7.77
C LEU A 25 1.52 -6.56 6.39
N GLY A 26 2.00 -7.81 6.29
CA GLY A 26 2.15 -8.48 5.01
C GLY A 26 0.82 -8.79 4.31
N ARG A 27 -0.19 -9.20 5.06
CA ARG A 27 -1.53 -9.52 4.54
C ARG A 27 -2.24 -8.24 4.08
N LEU A 28 -2.22 -7.19 4.88
CA LEU A 28 -2.76 -5.89 4.50
C LEU A 28 -2.07 -5.37 3.24
N ALA A 29 -0.74 -5.37 3.19
CA ALA A 29 0.01 -4.85 2.06
C ALA A 29 -0.28 -5.62 0.76
N SER A 30 -0.46 -6.94 0.80
CA SER A 30 -0.78 -7.75 -0.38
C SER A 30 -2.16 -7.43 -0.96
N GLN A 31 -3.15 -7.21 -0.11
CA GLN A 31 -4.51 -6.86 -0.55
C GLN A 31 -4.56 -5.44 -1.09
N VAL A 32 -3.93 -4.47 -0.40
CA VAL A 32 -3.80 -3.09 -0.88
C VAL A 32 -3.10 -3.04 -2.24
N ALA A 33 -2.02 -3.80 -2.41
CA ALA A 33 -1.30 -3.85 -3.69
C ALA A 33 -2.18 -4.40 -4.83
N ARG A 34 -3.03 -5.41 -4.58
CA ARG A 34 -3.98 -5.94 -5.58
C ARG A 34 -4.98 -4.88 -6.02
N ILE A 35 -5.52 -4.08 -5.10
CA ILE A 35 -6.47 -3.00 -5.40
C ILE A 35 -5.78 -1.89 -6.20
N LEU A 36 -4.58 -1.48 -5.80
CA LEU A 36 -3.80 -0.46 -6.49
C LEU A 36 -3.42 -0.86 -7.92
N MET A 37 -3.14 -2.15 -8.16
CA MET A 37 -2.92 -2.70 -9.50
C MET A 37 -4.20 -2.81 -10.33
N GLY A 38 -5.37 -2.81 -9.69
CA GLY A 38 -6.66 -2.99 -10.35
C GLY A 38 -7.01 -4.45 -10.68
N LYS A 39 -6.36 -5.43 -10.03
CA LYS A 39 -6.64 -6.87 -10.27
C LYS A 39 -8.04 -7.32 -9.81
N GLU A 40 -8.70 -6.52 -9.02
CA GLU A 40 -10.10 -6.72 -8.61
C GLU A 40 -11.09 -6.28 -9.70
N ASN A 41 -10.63 -5.47 -10.65
CA ASN A 41 -11.47 -4.97 -11.73
C ASN A 41 -11.51 -5.99 -12.88
N PRO A 42 -12.71 -6.40 -13.36
CA PRO A 42 -12.82 -7.32 -14.50
C PRO A 42 -12.21 -6.76 -15.80
N ARG A 43 -12.03 -5.43 -15.89
CA ARG A 43 -11.38 -4.75 -17.02
C ARG A 43 -9.86 -4.58 -16.83
N TYR A 44 -9.25 -5.35 -15.93
CA TYR A 44 -7.83 -5.28 -15.66
C TYR A 44 -7.00 -5.56 -16.92
N THR A 45 -6.02 -4.69 -17.16
CA THR A 45 -4.99 -4.87 -18.19
C THR A 45 -3.62 -4.51 -17.63
N PRO A 46 -2.56 -5.31 -17.87
CA PRO A 46 -1.26 -5.08 -17.25
C PRO A 46 -0.52 -3.83 -17.74
N PHE A 47 -0.87 -3.31 -18.90
CA PHE A 47 -0.22 -2.12 -19.50
C PHE A 47 -0.92 -0.79 -19.17
N LEU A 48 -2.09 -0.83 -18.54
CA LEU A 48 -2.83 0.35 -18.09
C LEU A 48 -3.01 0.34 -16.58
N ASP A 49 -2.97 1.53 -15.98
CA ASP A 49 -3.30 1.70 -14.57
C ASP A 49 -4.81 1.77 -14.38
N THR A 50 -5.42 0.63 -14.08
CA THR A 50 -6.86 0.46 -13.82
C THR A 50 -7.21 0.40 -12.33
N GLY A 51 -6.22 0.62 -11.45
CA GLY A 51 -6.39 0.49 -10.01
C GLY A 51 -7.10 1.67 -9.36
N ASP A 52 -7.66 1.43 -8.19
CA ASP A 52 -8.40 2.37 -7.37
C ASP A 52 -7.50 3.10 -6.37
N HIS A 53 -8.03 4.14 -5.72
CA HIS A 53 -7.36 4.85 -4.64
C HIS A 53 -7.60 4.14 -3.32
N VAL A 54 -6.55 4.04 -2.50
CA VAL A 54 -6.64 3.40 -1.18
C VAL A 54 -6.13 4.36 -0.10
N ILE A 55 -6.93 4.52 0.94
CA ILE A 55 -6.60 5.26 2.15
C ILE A 55 -6.43 4.23 3.26
N VAL A 56 -5.28 4.21 3.89
CA VAL A 56 -5.02 3.35 5.06
C VAL A 56 -4.97 4.23 6.30
N ILE A 57 -5.78 3.90 7.30
CA ILE A 57 -5.84 4.60 8.59
C ILE A 57 -5.26 3.72 9.71
N ASN A 58 -4.97 4.32 10.87
CA ASN A 58 -4.42 3.64 12.04
C ASN A 58 -3.08 2.91 11.79
N ALA A 59 -2.20 3.47 10.96
CA ALA A 59 -0.93 2.84 10.61
C ALA A 59 -0.04 2.50 11.83
N GLU A 60 -0.19 3.21 12.93
CA GLU A 60 0.57 2.98 14.17
C GLU A 60 0.20 1.66 14.86
N LYS A 61 -1.02 1.14 14.63
CA LYS A 61 -1.54 -0.07 15.27
C LYS A 61 -1.31 -1.35 14.46
N ILE A 62 -0.55 -1.26 13.38
CA ILE A 62 -0.25 -2.41 12.54
C ILE A 62 0.62 -3.43 13.28
N LYS A 63 0.34 -4.71 13.06
CA LYS A 63 1.03 -5.81 13.72
C LYS A 63 1.93 -6.59 12.77
N THR A 64 2.94 -7.22 13.34
CA THR A 64 3.78 -8.22 12.68
C THR A 64 3.72 -9.52 13.46
N THR A 65 3.86 -10.66 12.79
CA THR A 65 3.82 -11.98 13.42
C THR A 65 5.19 -12.47 13.85
N GLY A 66 5.24 -13.29 14.88
CA GLY A 66 6.47 -13.89 15.43
C GLY A 66 7.44 -12.82 15.95
N VAL A 67 8.72 -13.10 15.85
CA VAL A 67 9.81 -12.22 16.34
C VAL A 67 10.15 -11.04 15.40
N LYS A 68 9.38 -10.84 14.34
CA LYS A 68 9.63 -9.78 13.35
C LYS A 68 9.59 -8.37 13.93
N SER A 69 8.82 -8.15 14.99
CA SER A 69 8.77 -6.87 15.70
C SER A 69 10.13 -6.46 16.29
N GLU A 70 10.98 -7.43 16.56
CA GLU A 70 12.32 -7.22 17.16
C GLU A 70 13.44 -7.35 16.12
N GLN A 71 13.33 -8.34 15.23
CA GLN A 71 14.41 -8.67 14.30
C GLN A 71 14.34 -7.96 12.96
N LYS A 72 13.16 -7.44 12.57
CA LYS A 72 13.00 -6.79 11.26
C LYS A 72 13.76 -5.47 11.22
N GLN A 73 14.64 -5.35 10.21
CA GLN A 73 15.45 -4.18 9.97
C GLN A 73 15.20 -3.61 8.57
N TYR A 74 15.31 -2.30 8.47
CA TYR A 74 15.25 -1.56 7.21
C TYR A 74 16.62 -1.00 6.89
N HIS A 75 17.13 -1.33 5.70
CA HIS A 75 18.43 -0.89 5.25
C HIS A 75 18.29 0.19 4.19
N HIS A 76 19.10 1.22 4.32
CA HIS A 76 19.23 2.29 3.34
C HIS A 76 20.70 2.57 3.08
N TYR A 77 21.09 2.59 1.80
CA TYR A 77 22.46 2.89 1.39
C TYR A 77 22.56 4.29 0.80
N THR A 78 23.43 5.12 1.34
CA THR A 78 23.57 6.52 0.95
C THR A 78 24.41 6.73 -0.32
N GLY A 79 25.08 5.68 -0.83
CA GLY A 79 25.97 5.76 -1.99
C GLY A 79 27.44 6.08 -1.67
N TYR A 80 27.76 6.40 -0.41
CA TYR A 80 29.13 6.65 0.04
C TYR A 80 29.74 5.42 0.72
N PRO A 81 31.10 5.29 0.72
CA PRO A 81 31.76 4.24 1.48
C PRO A 81 31.33 4.27 2.95
N GLY A 82 30.93 3.10 3.51
CA GLY A 82 30.40 3.00 4.88
C GLY A 82 29.01 3.62 5.08
N GLY A 83 28.30 3.95 4.00
CA GLY A 83 27.01 4.64 4.04
C GLY A 83 25.80 3.73 4.25
N LEU A 84 25.96 2.47 4.64
CA LEU A 84 24.85 1.60 4.99
C LEU A 84 24.23 2.03 6.31
N ARG A 85 22.96 2.42 6.25
CA ARG A 85 22.16 2.79 7.41
C ARG A 85 21.13 1.71 7.70
N THR A 86 21.03 1.30 8.95
CA THR A 86 20.09 0.29 9.41
C THR A 86 19.19 0.90 10.47
N GLU A 87 17.89 0.68 10.34
CA GLU A 87 16.87 1.14 11.27
C GLU A 87 15.99 -0.04 11.68
N ASP A 88 15.80 -0.25 12.98
CA ASP A 88 14.95 -1.31 13.51
C ASP A 88 13.47 -0.97 13.29
N TYR A 89 12.64 -2.00 13.16
CA TYR A 89 11.20 -1.89 12.96
C TYR A 89 10.53 -1.03 14.04
N ARG A 90 10.84 -1.28 15.33
CA ARG A 90 10.26 -0.53 16.45
C ARG A 90 10.57 0.96 16.39
N LYS A 91 11.83 1.29 16.07
CA LYS A 91 12.28 2.68 15.92
C LYS A 91 11.55 3.38 14.77
N ARG A 92 11.39 2.68 13.65
CA ARG A 92 10.69 3.21 12.47
C ARG A 92 9.18 3.37 12.75
N LEU A 93 8.55 2.42 13.44
CA LEU A 93 7.14 2.49 13.83
C LEU A 93 6.85 3.71 14.72
N ALA A 94 7.73 3.99 15.67
CA ALA A 94 7.59 5.16 16.56
C ALA A 94 7.78 6.49 15.81
N ARG A 95 8.72 6.54 14.84
CA ARG A 95 9.05 7.75 14.12
C ARG A 95 8.08 8.04 12.97
N LYS A 96 7.87 7.06 12.08
CA LYS A 96 7.06 7.20 10.86
C LYS A 96 6.38 5.88 10.51
N PRO A 97 5.23 5.56 11.14
CA PRO A 97 4.53 4.30 10.88
C PRO A 97 4.02 4.17 9.45
N GLU A 98 3.65 5.29 8.81
CA GLU A 98 3.16 5.31 7.42
C GLU A 98 4.18 4.68 6.46
N ALA A 99 5.47 4.99 6.64
CA ALA A 99 6.54 4.51 5.77
C ALA A 99 6.70 2.97 5.81
N ILE A 100 6.26 2.31 6.88
CA ILE A 100 6.30 0.85 6.99
C ILE A 100 5.33 0.22 5.99
N ILE A 101 4.10 0.77 5.93
CA ILE A 101 3.06 0.28 5.03
C ILE A 101 3.39 0.65 3.58
N GLU A 102 3.82 1.89 3.33
CA GLU A 102 4.22 2.35 2.00
C GLU A 102 5.34 1.48 1.40
N ASP A 103 6.38 1.18 2.18
CA ASP A 103 7.48 0.33 1.74
C ASP A 103 7.06 -1.12 1.50
N ALA A 104 6.16 -1.65 2.33
CA ALA A 104 5.64 -3.00 2.15
C ALA A 104 4.83 -3.12 0.86
N VAL A 105 3.93 -2.15 0.60
CA VAL A 105 3.12 -2.11 -0.63
C VAL A 105 4.01 -1.88 -1.85
N ARG A 106 4.94 -0.93 -1.80
CA ARG A 106 5.88 -0.64 -2.89
C ARG A 106 6.66 -1.87 -3.34
N ARG A 107 7.09 -2.71 -2.40
CA ARG A 107 7.82 -3.95 -2.70
C ARG A 107 6.94 -5.04 -3.31
N MET A 108 5.63 -4.96 -3.15
CA MET A 108 4.64 -5.89 -3.73
C MET A 108 4.11 -5.43 -5.09
N LEU A 109 4.35 -4.17 -5.48
CA LEU A 109 4.01 -3.66 -6.79
C LEU A 109 5.06 -4.05 -7.84
N PRO A 110 4.70 -4.08 -9.15
CA PRO A 110 5.65 -4.32 -10.24
C PRO A 110 6.78 -3.29 -10.21
N LYS A 111 7.99 -3.68 -10.62
CA LYS A 111 9.16 -2.77 -10.64
C LYS A 111 9.26 -2.03 -11.98
N ASN A 112 8.28 -1.18 -12.28
CA ASN A 112 8.20 -0.39 -13.50
C ASN A 112 7.67 1.03 -13.23
N LYS A 113 7.60 1.86 -14.27
CA LYS A 113 7.08 3.25 -14.15
C LYS A 113 5.59 3.29 -13.78
N LEU A 114 4.78 2.30 -14.18
CA LEU A 114 3.38 2.22 -13.78
C LEU A 114 3.22 2.05 -12.28
N ALA A 115 4.13 1.34 -11.62
CA ALA A 115 4.09 1.19 -10.17
C ALA A 115 4.22 2.52 -9.41
N ALA A 116 4.96 3.49 -9.96
CA ALA A 116 5.04 4.83 -9.38
C ALA A 116 3.67 5.53 -9.39
N HIS A 117 2.92 5.41 -10.50
CA HIS A 117 1.55 5.93 -10.59
C HIS A 117 0.58 5.17 -9.67
N MET A 118 0.72 3.85 -9.56
CA MET A 118 -0.08 3.05 -8.62
C MET A 118 0.19 3.45 -7.17
N LEU A 119 1.46 3.64 -6.81
CA LEU A 119 1.85 4.04 -5.45
C LEU A 119 1.35 5.45 -5.08
N SER A 120 1.26 6.37 -6.04
CA SER A 120 0.73 7.73 -5.79
C SER A 120 -0.75 7.75 -5.40
N LYS A 121 -1.48 6.65 -5.64
CA LYS A 121 -2.88 6.47 -5.23
C LYS A 121 -3.03 5.89 -3.82
N LEU A 122 -1.92 5.56 -3.15
CA LEU A 122 -1.89 5.11 -1.77
C LEU A 122 -1.69 6.29 -0.84
N ASN A 123 -2.61 6.47 0.09
CA ASN A 123 -2.51 7.48 1.14
C ASN A 123 -2.54 6.77 2.50
N VAL A 124 -1.52 6.96 3.31
CA VAL A 124 -1.41 6.29 4.62
C VAL A 124 -1.41 7.35 5.72
N TYR A 125 -2.21 7.13 6.74
CA TYR A 125 -2.35 8.02 7.89
C TYR A 125 -2.08 7.29 9.20
N LYS A 126 -1.37 7.97 10.08
CA LYS A 126 -1.01 7.43 11.40
C LYS A 126 -2.23 7.16 12.26
N GLY A 127 -3.16 8.11 12.33
CA GLY A 127 -4.38 8.03 13.15
C GLY A 127 -5.61 7.57 12.37
N ASP A 128 -6.76 7.80 12.94
CA ASP A 128 -8.09 7.44 12.43
C ASP A 128 -8.67 8.44 11.41
N LYS A 129 -8.11 9.67 11.35
CA LYS A 129 -8.64 10.77 10.55
C LYS A 129 -7.90 10.92 9.23
N HIS A 130 -8.65 11.15 8.15
CA HIS A 130 -8.12 11.43 6.83
C HIS A 130 -8.82 12.66 6.19
N PRO A 131 -8.15 13.44 5.34
CA PRO A 131 -8.72 14.65 4.73
C PRO A 131 -9.60 14.37 3.48
N HIS A 132 -9.78 13.11 3.08
CA HIS A 132 -10.42 12.71 1.82
C HIS A 132 -11.94 12.48 1.93
N GLN A 133 -12.65 13.24 2.77
CA GLN A 133 -14.10 13.09 2.91
C GLN A 133 -14.87 13.51 1.64
N ALA A 134 -14.35 14.50 0.92
CA ALA A 134 -14.96 14.99 -0.31
C ALA A 134 -15.04 13.93 -1.44
N GLN A 135 -14.11 12.96 -1.45
CA GLN A 135 -14.08 11.86 -2.40
C GLN A 135 -15.08 10.74 -2.08
N LYS A 136 -15.77 10.83 -0.94
CA LYS A 136 -16.75 9.83 -0.46
C LYS A 136 -16.19 8.39 -0.52
N PRO A 137 -15.07 8.13 0.16
CA PRO A 137 -14.45 6.82 0.13
C PRO A 137 -15.37 5.77 0.75
N GLN A 138 -15.30 4.54 0.23
CA GLN A 138 -16.06 3.39 0.74
C GLN A 138 -15.20 2.61 1.73
N ASP A 139 -15.77 2.23 2.85
CA ASP A 139 -15.09 1.35 3.82
C ASP A 139 -14.91 -0.05 3.22
N LEU A 140 -13.69 -0.54 3.23
CA LEU A 140 -13.34 -1.87 2.75
C LEU A 140 -12.84 -2.72 3.91
N ALA A 141 -13.66 -3.68 4.34
CA ALA A 141 -13.22 -4.72 5.24
C ALA A 141 -12.36 -5.71 4.46
N LEU A 142 -11.06 -5.76 4.75
CA LEU A 142 -10.17 -6.73 4.15
C LEU A 142 -10.40 -8.10 4.81
N GLU A 143 -10.75 -9.12 4.02
CA GLU A 143 -10.83 -10.49 4.50
C GLU A 143 -9.43 -10.98 4.89
N VAL A 144 -9.16 -10.99 6.19
CA VAL A 144 -7.97 -11.65 6.72
C VAL A 144 -8.25 -13.16 6.70
N ARG A 145 -7.90 -13.83 5.62
CA ARG A 145 -7.84 -15.29 5.64
C ARG A 145 -6.83 -15.70 6.71
N ALA A 146 -7.34 -16.42 7.69
CA ALA A 146 -6.56 -16.95 8.80
C ALA A 146 -5.37 -17.80 8.31
#